data_c8fd96691e031d5d8043e947a595995f
#
_entry.id   c8fd96691e031d5d8043e947a595995f
#
_cell.length_a   1.000
_cell.length_b   1.000
_cell.length_c   1.000
_cell.angle_alpha   90.00
_cell.angle_beta   90.00
_cell.angle_gamma   90.00
#
_symmetry.space_group_name_H-M   'P 1'
#
loop_
_entity.id
_entity.type
_entity.pdbx_description
1 polymer ?
#
loop_
_entity_poly.entity_id
_entity_poly.type
_entity_poly.pdbx_seq_one_letter_code
_entity_poly.pdbx_strand_id
1 'polypeptide(L)'
;MARRVHQPLENQEFDFILAMAEGPVLAYFIGTWPKALEACRAMDALVAEAAEEYGARLTVVRTDMTRCPEPTQRFGVAGAPTVVLVEEGGAVASRAGAMSRAELREFLEAHL
;
A
#
# COMPACT_ATOMS: atom_id res chain seq x y z
N MET A 1 10.26 -18.88 -2.73
CA MET A 1 10.62 -17.46 -2.57
C MET A 1 9.53 -16.72 -1.82
N ALA A 2 9.91 -16.02 -0.78
CA ALA A 2 8.93 -15.29 0.01
C ALA A 2 8.39 -14.09 -0.76
N ARG A 3 7.08 -13.88 -0.66
CA ARG A 3 6.48 -12.67 -1.24
C ARG A 3 6.63 -11.53 -0.25
N ARG A 4 7.12 -10.40 -0.72
CA ARG A 4 7.24 -9.21 0.11
C ARG A 4 5.96 -8.37 0.13
N VAL A 5 5.07 -8.59 -0.85
CA VAL A 5 3.81 -7.86 -0.94
C VAL A 5 2.68 -8.76 -0.52
N HIS A 6 1.98 -8.37 0.54
CA HIS A 6 0.82 -9.11 1.03
C HIS A 6 -0.43 -8.64 0.29
N GLN A 7 -1.35 -9.55 0.02
CA GLN A 7 -2.58 -9.22 -0.70
C GLN A 7 -3.79 -9.76 0.07
N PRO A 8 -4.31 -8.97 1.00
CA PRO A 8 -5.50 -9.39 1.75
C PRO A 8 -6.71 -9.47 0.84
N LEU A 9 -7.55 -10.47 1.07
CA LEU A 9 -8.75 -10.69 0.27
C LEU A 9 -10.00 -10.10 0.91
N GLU A 10 -9.89 -9.68 2.17
CA GLU A 10 -11.00 -9.10 2.90
C GLU A 10 -10.51 -8.23 4.05
N ASN A 11 -11.43 -7.50 4.68
CA ASN A 11 -11.10 -6.56 5.76
C ASN A 11 -10.35 -7.20 6.91
N GLN A 12 -10.73 -8.40 7.32
CA GLN A 12 -10.11 -9.07 8.46
C GLN A 12 -8.66 -9.45 8.18
N GLU A 13 -8.37 -9.86 6.95
CA GLU A 13 -7.00 -10.18 6.57
C GLU A 13 -6.12 -8.93 6.58
N PHE A 14 -6.66 -7.81 6.13
CA PHE A 14 -5.95 -6.55 6.19
C PHE A 14 -5.58 -6.21 7.63
N ASP A 15 -6.54 -6.29 8.54
CA ASP A 15 -6.32 -5.99 9.95
C ASP A 15 -5.32 -6.96 10.58
N PHE A 16 -5.37 -8.22 10.19
CA PHE A 16 -4.41 -9.22 10.68
C PHE A 16 -2.98 -8.84 10.27
N ILE A 17 -2.80 -8.44 9.02
CA ILE A 17 -1.47 -8.04 8.53
C ILE A 17 -0.96 -6.82 9.30
N LEU A 18 -1.83 -5.82 9.54
CA LEU A 18 -1.44 -4.66 10.33
C LEU A 18 -1.05 -5.05 11.75
N ALA A 19 -1.79 -5.96 12.37
CA ALA A 19 -1.52 -6.39 13.74
C ALA A 19 -0.20 -7.14 13.85
N MET A 20 0.18 -7.89 12.81
CA MET A 20 1.41 -8.68 12.81
C MET A 20 2.64 -7.87 12.38
N ALA A 21 2.46 -6.70 11.81
CA ALA A 21 3.57 -5.89 11.34
C ALA A 21 4.35 -5.32 12.52
N GLU A 22 5.66 -5.44 12.47
CA GLU A 22 6.53 -4.96 13.55
C GLU A 22 7.06 -3.55 13.31
N GLY A 23 6.73 -2.95 12.19
CA GLY A 23 7.20 -1.62 11.82
C GLY A 23 6.22 -0.94 10.88
N PRO A 24 6.70 0.03 10.10
CA PRO A 24 5.82 0.75 9.19
C PRO A 24 5.18 -0.16 8.15
N VAL A 25 3.97 0.19 7.76
CA VAL A 25 3.22 -0.53 6.74
C VAL A 25 2.91 0.43 5.59
N LEU A 26 3.26 0.04 4.38
CA LEU A 26 2.85 0.77 3.18
C LEU A 26 1.58 0.09 2.66
N ALA A 27 0.43 0.74 2.87
CA ALA A 27 -0.84 0.26 2.35
C ALA A 27 -1.03 0.87 0.96
N TYR A 28 -0.95 0.02 -0.05
CA TYR A 28 -1.08 0.42 -1.45
C TYR A 28 -2.47 0.00 -1.93
N PHE A 29 -3.32 0.98 -2.19
CA PHE A 29 -4.71 0.74 -2.57
C PHE A 29 -4.86 0.73 -4.08
N ILE A 30 -5.49 -0.32 -4.59
CA ILE A 30 -5.72 -0.49 -6.02
C ILE A 30 -7.21 -0.55 -6.31
N GLY A 31 -7.56 -0.32 -7.57
CA GLY A 31 -8.93 -0.46 -8.05
C GLY A 31 -8.97 -1.34 -9.29
N THR A 32 -10.16 -1.83 -9.61
CA THR A 32 -10.35 -2.75 -10.73
C THR A 32 -11.08 -2.12 -11.92
N TRP A 33 -11.48 -0.86 -11.81
CA TRP A 33 -12.09 -0.16 -12.95
C TRP A 33 -11.00 0.23 -13.97
N PRO A 34 -11.36 0.40 -15.27
CA PRO A 34 -10.34 0.49 -16.34
C PRO A 34 -9.25 1.54 -16.12
N LYS A 35 -9.60 2.74 -15.70
CA LYS A 35 -8.59 3.78 -15.47
C LYS A 35 -7.64 3.42 -14.33
N ALA A 36 -8.20 2.81 -13.28
CA ALA A 36 -7.40 2.39 -12.13
C ALA A 36 -6.46 1.25 -12.49
N LEU A 37 -6.94 0.29 -13.28
CA LEU A 37 -6.10 -0.84 -13.69
C LEU A 37 -4.86 -0.37 -14.45
N GLU A 38 -5.04 0.57 -15.36
CA GLU A 38 -3.92 1.09 -16.14
C GLU A 38 -2.93 1.84 -15.24
N ALA A 39 -3.42 2.73 -14.39
CA ALA A 39 -2.55 3.49 -13.50
C ALA A 39 -1.85 2.61 -12.47
N CYS A 40 -2.55 1.58 -11.97
CA CYS A 40 -1.97 0.67 -10.98
C CYS A 40 -0.92 -0.27 -11.57
N ARG A 41 -0.99 -0.54 -12.88
CA ARG A 41 -0.04 -1.46 -13.51
C ARG A 41 1.42 -1.02 -13.31
N ALA A 42 1.70 0.25 -13.57
CA ALA A 42 3.05 0.79 -13.38
C ALA A 42 3.41 0.86 -11.90
N MET A 43 2.45 1.25 -11.06
CA MET A 43 2.67 1.31 -9.62
C MET A 43 2.93 -0.05 -9.00
N ASP A 44 2.29 -1.10 -9.50
CA ASP A 44 2.51 -2.47 -9.01
C ASP A 44 4.00 -2.83 -9.04
N ALA A 45 4.66 -2.53 -10.15
CA ALA A 45 6.08 -2.85 -10.30
C ALA A 45 6.94 -2.03 -9.34
N LEU A 46 6.64 -0.74 -9.19
CA LEU A 46 7.39 0.13 -8.29
C LEU A 46 7.21 -0.25 -6.82
N VAL A 47 5.99 -0.62 -6.45
CA VAL A 47 5.69 -1.04 -5.08
C VAL A 47 6.36 -2.37 -4.76
N ALA A 48 6.36 -3.31 -5.70
CA ALA A 48 7.04 -4.59 -5.53
C ALA A 48 8.55 -4.38 -5.38
N GLU A 49 9.13 -3.47 -6.17
CA GLU A 49 10.53 -3.13 -6.07
C GLU A 49 10.86 -2.52 -4.70
N ALA A 50 10.02 -1.64 -4.20
CA ALA A 50 10.20 -1.05 -2.88
C ALA A 50 10.13 -2.10 -1.78
N ALA A 51 9.21 -3.06 -1.90
CA ALA A 51 9.08 -4.14 -0.94
C ALA A 51 10.38 -4.95 -0.83
N GLU A 52 11.00 -5.24 -1.97
CA GLU A 52 12.27 -5.95 -1.99
C GLU A 52 13.41 -5.08 -1.42
N GLU A 53 13.46 -3.82 -1.80
CA GLU A 53 14.52 -2.91 -1.37
C GLU A 53 14.52 -2.67 0.13
N TYR A 54 13.34 -2.42 0.71
CA TYR A 54 13.23 -2.15 2.14
C TYR A 54 13.19 -3.42 2.99
N GLY A 55 12.77 -4.54 2.39
CA GLY A 55 12.77 -5.83 3.08
C GLY A 55 12.03 -5.81 4.41
N ALA A 56 12.68 -6.27 5.46
CA ALA A 56 12.06 -6.38 6.76
C ALA A 56 11.74 -5.03 7.43
N ARG A 57 12.24 -3.92 6.89
CA ARG A 57 11.99 -2.60 7.44
C ARG A 57 10.62 -2.04 7.06
N LEU A 58 9.93 -2.67 6.12
CA LEU A 58 8.66 -2.18 5.60
C LEU A 58 7.76 -3.36 5.24
N THR A 59 6.55 -3.36 5.78
CA THR A 59 5.53 -4.32 5.38
C THR A 59 4.69 -3.66 4.30
N VAL A 60 4.53 -4.33 3.16
CA VAL A 60 3.76 -3.78 2.03
C VAL A 60 2.48 -4.59 1.85
N VAL A 61 1.35 -3.89 1.78
CA VAL A 61 0.04 -4.50 1.64
C VAL A 61 -0.65 -3.93 0.40
N ARG A 62 -0.85 -4.76 -0.61
CA ARG A 62 -1.57 -4.39 -1.83
C ARG A 62 -3.06 -4.67 -1.61
N THR A 63 -3.85 -3.63 -1.48
CA THR A 63 -5.22 -3.71 -1.02
C THR A 63 -6.19 -3.31 -2.12
N ASP A 64 -7.06 -4.24 -2.51
CA ASP A 64 -8.13 -3.97 -3.47
C ASP A 64 -9.24 -3.23 -2.72
N MET A 65 -9.58 -2.02 -3.18
CA MET A 65 -10.59 -1.18 -2.53
C MET A 65 -11.96 -1.85 -2.49
N THR A 66 -12.25 -2.70 -3.48
CA THR A 66 -13.54 -3.41 -3.55
C THR A 66 -13.60 -4.54 -2.53
N ARG A 67 -12.50 -5.25 -2.34
CA ARG A 67 -12.45 -6.38 -1.40
C ARG A 67 -12.29 -5.93 0.04
N CYS A 68 -11.64 -4.79 0.25
CA CYS A 68 -11.34 -4.27 1.57
C CYS A 68 -11.94 -2.87 1.74
N PRO A 69 -13.27 -2.72 1.72
CA PRO A 69 -13.89 -1.40 1.81
C PRO A 69 -13.70 -0.70 3.14
N GLU A 70 -13.57 -1.44 4.23
CA GLU A 70 -13.41 -0.82 5.54
C GLU A 70 -12.06 -0.12 5.70
N PRO A 71 -10.91 -0.75 5.39
CA PRO A 71 -9.64 -0.03 5.39
C PRO A 71 -9.62 1.15 4.42
N THR A 72 -10.27 1.00 3.27
CA THR A 72 -10.36 2.08 2.28
C THR A 72 -11.02 3.31 2.88
N GLN A 73 -12.12 3.12 3.60
CA GLN A 73 -12.82 4.21 4.26
C GLN A 73 -12.04 4.74 5.46
N ARG A 74 -11.47 3.84 6.25
CA ARG A 74 -10.71 4.20 7.46
C ARG A 74 -9.59 5.18 7.15
N PHE A 75 -8.88 4.96 6.05
CA PHE A 75 -7.76 5.82 5.67
C PHE A 75 -8.12 6.92 4.69
N GLY A 76 -9.41 7.11 4.42
CA GLY A 76 -9.89 8.19 3.58
C GLY A 76 -9.49 8.08 2.12
N VAL A 77 -9.33 6.85 1.61
CA VAL A 77 -8.91 6.62 0.24
C VAL A 77 -10.09 6.79 -0.70
N ALA A 78 -9.98 7.73 -1.64
CA ALA A 78 -11.06 8.05 -2.56
C ALA A 78 -10.82 7.54 -3.99
N GLY A 79 -9.61 7.15 -4.32
CA GLY A 79 -9.29 6.69 -5.66
C GLY A 79 -8.05 5.81 -5.67
N ALA A 80 -7.76 5.22 -6.81
CA ALA A 80 -6.63 4.31 -6.98
C ALA A 80 -5.80 4.75 -8.19
N PRO A 81 -4.47 4.62 -8.11
CA PRO A 81 -3.73 4.13 -6.97
C PRO A 81 -3.59 5.17 -5.85
N THR A 82 -3.50 4.72 -4.62
CA THR A 82 -3.21 5.59 -3.47
C THR A 82 -2.29 4.80 -2.53
N VAL A 83 -1.28 5.47 -1.98
CA VAL A 83 -0.43 4.85 -0.98
C VAL A 83 -0.63 5.57 0.36
N VAL A 84 -0.69 4.78 1.43
CA VAL A 84 -0.83 5.30 2.79
C VAL A 84 0.26 4.64 3.64
N LEU A 85 1.08 5.45 4.27
CA LEU A 85 2.08 4.92 5.19
C LEU A 85 1.48 4.91 6.59
N VAL A 86 1.46 3.74 7.20
CA VAL A 86 0.82 3.49 8.49
C VAL A 86 1.87 3.13 9.52
N GLU A 87 1.81 3.78 10.68
CA GLU A 87 2.66 3.44 11.82
C GLU A 87 1.79 3.35 13.06
N GLU A 88 1.94 2.27 13.80
CA GLU A 88 1.18 2.04 15.04
C GLU A 88 -0.33 2.18 14.85
N GLY A 89 -0.82 1.68 13.71
CA GLY A 89 -2.24 1.67 13.40
C GLY A 89 -2.80 2.96 12.84
N GLY A 90 -2.01 4.01 12.75
CA GLY A 90 -2.45 5.31 12.23
C GLY A 90 -1.70 5.74 10.98
N ALA A 91 -2.39 6.44 10.10
CA ALA A 91 -1.77 6.97 8.88
C ALA A 91 -0.87 8.15 9.23
N VAL A 92 0.40 8.09 8.81
CA VAL A 92 1.34 9.19 9.02
C VAL A 92 1.57 9.98 7.74
N ALA A 93 1.26 9.40 6.58
CA ALA A 93 1.36 10.08 5.29
C ALA A 93 0.50 9.35 4.27
N SER A 94 0.00 10.07 3.28
CA SER A 94 -0.71 9.45 2.18
C SER A 94 -0.51 10.26 0.92
N ARG A 95 -0.63 9.58 -0.23
CA ARG A 95 -0.54 10.25 -1.51
C ARG A 95 -1.41 9.52 -2.53
N ALA A 96 -2.30 10.27 -3.16
CA ALA A 96 -3.16 9.75 -4.22
C ALA A 96 -2.49 9.91 -5.58
N GLY A 97 -2.78 9.00 -6.49
CA GLY A 97 -2.30 9.05 -7.85
C GLY A 97 -1.02 8.28 -8.08
N ALA A 98 -0.70 8.05 -9.35
CA ALA A 98 0.49 7.35 -9.74
C ALA A 98 1.75 8.17 -9.42
N MET A 99 2.81 7.49 -9.04
CA MET A 99 4.09 8.13 -8.73
C MET A 99 5.19 7.51 -9.58
N SER A 100 6.23 8.31 -9.81
CA SER A 100 7.47 7.78 -10.38
C SER A 100 8.24 7.03 -9.29
N ARG A 101 9.29 6.31 -9.70
CA ARG A 101 10.18 5.64 -8.75
C ARG A 101 10.79 6.63 -7.76
N ALA A 102 11.24 7.79 -8.26
CA ALA A 102 11.84 8.81 -7.41
C ALA A 102 10.84 9.37 -6.41
N GLU A 103 9.60 9.60 -6.86
CA GLU A 103 8.56 10.12 -5.98
C GLU A 103 8.18 9.13 -4.88
N LEU A 104 8.08 7.85 -5.22
CA LEU A 104 7.79 6.83 -4.22
C LEU A 104 8.94 6.72 -3.21
N ARG A 105 10.16 6.77 -3.69
CA ARG A 105 11.33 6.73 -2.83
C ARG A 105 11.35 7.92 -1.87
N GLU A 106 11.10 9.12 -2.36
CA GLU A 106 11.02 10.31 -1.52
C GLU A 106 9.94 10.18 -0.47
N PHE A 107 8.76 9.68 -0.88
CA PHE A 107 7.64 9.48 0.03
C PHE A 107 8.04 8.55 1.18
N LEU A 108 8.69 7.44 0.87
CA LEU A 108 9.09 6.47 1.89
C LEU A 108 10.23 6.99 2.76
N GLU A 109 11.25 7.61 2.17
CA GLU A 109 12.41 8.07 2.91
C GLU A 109 12.11 9.24 3.83
N ALA A 110 11.05 9.99 3.55
CA ALA A 110 10.64 11.07 4.44
C ALA A 110 10.16 10.55 5.79
N HIS A 111 9.78 9.28 5.88
CA HIS A 111 9.18 8.71 7.09
C HIS A 111 9.91 7.46 7.61
N LEU A 112 10.80 6.91 6.81
CA LEU A 112 11.59 5.72 7.20
C LEU A 112 13.09 6.10 7.50
#